data_73d92989bf861e08cb5710ddf289aa79
#
_entry.id   73d92989bf861e08cb5710ddf289aa79
#
_cell.length_a   1.000
_cell.length_b   1.000
_cell.length_c   1.000
_cell.angle_alpha   90.00
_cell.angle_beta   90.00
_cell.angle_gamma   90.00
#
_symmetry.space_group_name_H-M   'P 1'
#
loop_
_entity.id
_entity.type
_entity.pdbx_description
1 polymer ?
#
loop_
_entity_poly.entity_id
_entity_poly.type
_entity_poly.pdbx_seq_one_letter_code
_entity_poly.pdbx_strand_id
1 'polypeptide(L)'
;LAWLGWSMGFFCFGLAWLGPATPPVLVVAAVLACSATAVGWNGVFFAGLARMAPPGRMAALSGGAQVFTFAGGMIGPLLFGELVRVSGSYPLAYALFALLPAAMGTVMWRAHRGNA
;
A
#
# COMPACT_ATOMS: atom_id res chain seq x y z
N LEU A 1 -2.19 -10.62 -5.08
CA LEU A 1 -2.38 -9.42 -4.23
C LEU A 1 -1.61 -9.51 -2.90
N ALA A 2 -1.59 -10.66 -2.20
CA ALA A 2 -0.87 -10.82 -0.93
C ALA A 2 0.63 -10.45 -1.03
N TRP A 3 1.31 -10.94 -2.06
CA TRP A 3 2.72 -10.62 -2.33
C TRP A 3 2.97 -9.13 -2.53
N LEU A 4 2.05 -8.43 -3.19
CA LEU A 4 2.15 -6.97 -3.38
C LEU A 4 1.98 -6.21 -2.06
N GLY A 5 1.06 -6.66 -1.19
CA GLY A 5 0.90 -6.09 0.14
C GLY A 5 2.16 -6.25 0.99
N TRP A 6 2.77 -7.43 0.97
CA TRP A 6 4.00 -7.69 1.72
C TRP A 6 5.21 -6.93 1.15
N SER A 7 5.37 -6.89 -0.18
CA SER A 7 6.45 -6.13 -0.80
C SER A 7 6.33 -4.64 -0.52
N MET A 8 5.11 -4.08 -0.60
CA MET A 8 4.85 -2.69 -0.23
C MET A 8 5.19 -2.43 1.25
N GLY A 9 4.75 -3.30 2.16
CA GLY A 9 5.09 -3.21 3.59
C GLY A 9 6.59 -3.26 3.82
N PHE A 10 7.30 -4.16 3.14
CA PHE A 10 8.75 -4.30 3.22
C PHE A 10 9.48 -3.03 2.75
N PHE A 11 9.13 -2.48 1.58
CA PHE A 11 9.75 -1.26 1.09
C PHE A 11 9.42 -0.04 1.93
N CYS A 12 8.17 0.11 2.41
CA CYS A 12 7.80 1.18 3.33
C CYS A 12 8.55 1.07 4.66
N PHE A 13 8.72 -0.14 5.20
CA PHE A 13 9.51 -0.36 6.39
C PHE A 13 10.99 -0.06 6.15
N GLY A 14 11.53 -0.43 4.99
CA GLY A 14 12.88 -0.08 4.57
C GLY A 14 13.14 1.42 4.56
N LEU A 15 12.16 2.24 4.17
CA LEU A 15 12.27 3.71 4.20
C LEU A 15 12.44 4.25 5.64
N ALA A 16 11.93 3.55 6.65
CA ALA A 16 12.10 3.92 8.06
C ALA A 16 13.57 3.85 8.54
N TRP A 17 14.39 3.03 7.87
CA TRP A 17 15.80 2.83 8.23
C TRP A 17 16.76 3.76 7.45
N LEU A 18 16.24 4.53 6.49
CA LEU A 18 17.05 5.49 5.74
C LEU A 18 17.35 6.71 6.63
N GLY A 19 18.63 6.91 6.94
CA GLY A 19 19.11 8.03 7.74
C GLY A 19 19.80 9.11 6.90
N PRO A 20 20.20 10.22 7.52
CA PRO A 20 20.90 11.33 6.85
C PRO A 20 22.21 10.93 6.15
N ALA A 21 22.83 9.83 6.60
CA ALA A 21 24.06 9.29 6.04
C ALA A 21 23.84 8.37 4.83
N THR A 22 22.57 8.07 4.46
CA THR A 22 22.28 7.18 3.35
C THR A 22 22.55 7.88 2.02
N PRO A 23 23.28 7.25 1.08
CA PRO A 23 23.52 7.82 -0.24
C PRO A 23 22.21 8.17 -0.96
N PRO A 24 22.10 9.35 -1.60
CA PRO A 24 20.87 9.80 -2.26
C PRO A 24 20.32 8.81 -3.30
N VAL A 25 21.20 8.10 -3.98
CA VAL A 25 20.84 7.07 -4.98
C VAL A 25 20.03 5.93 -4.33
N LEU A 26 20.42 5.48 -3.13
CA LEU A 26 19.69 4.44 -2.41
C LEU A 26 18.33 4.94 -1.92
N VAL A 27 18.24 6.20 -1.49
CA VAL A 27 16.97 6.82 -1.10
C VAL A 27 16.02 6.87 -2.29
N VAL A 28 16.50 7.35 -3.45
CA VAL A 28 15.69 7.41 -4.68
C VAL A 28 15.25 6.02 -5.12
N ALA A 29 16.16 5.05 -5.12
CA ALA A 29 15.83 3.67 -5.48
C ALA A 29 14.76 3.05 -4.56
N ALA A 30 14.88 3.26 -3.24
CA ALA A 30 13.90 2.78 -2.27
C ALA A 30 12.52 3.44 -2.44
N VAL A 31 12.50 4.76 -2.67
CA VAL A 31 11.25 5.51 -2.95
C VAL A 31 10.61 5.02 -4.25
N LEU A 32 11.38 4.83 -5.32
CA LEU A 32 10.87 4.32 -6.59
C LEU A 32 10.31 2.91 -6.46
N ALA A 33 10.99 2.02 -5.74
CA ALA A 33 10.53 0.66 -5.49
C ALA A 33 9.23 0.65 -4.67
N CYS A 34 9.15 1.46 -3.62
CA CYS A 34 7.94 1.63 -2.82
C CYS A 34 6.79 2.17 -3.66
N SER A 35 7.03 3.20 -4.48
CA SER A 35 6.03 3.80 -5.36
C SER A 35 5.54 2.84 -6.44
N ALA A 36 6.45 2.06 -7.04
CA ALA A 36 6.10 1.06 -8.05
C ALA A 36 5.18 -0.02 -7.47
N THR A 37 5.45 -0.50 -6.25
CA THR A 37 4.56 -1.47 -5.58
C THR A 37 3.24 -0.84 -5.16
N ALA A 38 3.26 0.42 -4.71
CA ALA A 38 2.07 1.17 -4.30
C ALA A 38 1.12 1.46 -5.47
N VAL A 39 1.62 1.66 -6.69
CA VAL A 39 0.79 1.87 -7.90
C VAL A 39 0.46 0.56 -8.60
N GLY A 40 1.40 -0.39 -8.61
CA GLY A 40 1.28 -1.67 -9.33
C GLY A 40 0.11 -2.54 -8.86
N TRP A 41 -0.31 -2.45 -7.60
CA TRP A 41 -1.44 -3.23 -7.09
C TRP A 41 -2.77 -2.89 -7.79
N ASN A 42 -2.93 -1.66 -8.27
CA ASN A 42 -4.17 -1.22 -8.95
C ASN A 42 -4.50 -2.10 -10.16
N GLY A 43 -3.52 -2.36 -11.03
CA GLY A 43 -3.72 -3.22 -12.21
C GLY A 43 -4.15 -4.64 -11.84
N VAL A 44 -3.48 -5.25 -10.87
CA VAL A 44 -3.80 -6.61 -10.40
C VAL A 44 -5.17 -6.65 -9.70
N PHE A 45 -5.48 -5.61 -8.91
CA PHE A 45 -6.77 -5.50 -8.23
C PHE A 45 -7.92 -5.40 -9.22
N PHE A 46 -7.86 -4.48 -10.20
CA PHE A 46 -8.92 -4.33 -11.19
C PHE A 46 -9.03 -5.52 -12.12
N ALA A 47 -7.93 -6.19 -12.47
CA ALA A 47 -7.98 -7.44 -13.21
C ALA A 47 -8.68 -8.56 -12.41
N GLY A 48 -8.43 -8.63 -11.11
CA GLY A 48 -9.13 -9.56 -10.21
C GLY A 48 -10.61 -9.22 -10.08
N LEU A 49 -10.94 -7.94 -9.92
CA LEU A 49 -12.31 -7.46 -9.83
C LEU A 49 -13.10 -7.78 -11.11
N ALA A 50 -12.49 -7.59 -12.29
CA ALA A 50 -13.11 -7.90 -13.57
C ALA A 50 -13.47 -9.38 -13.74
N ARG A 51 -12.65 -10.28 -13.17
CA ARG A 51 -12.92 -11.73 -13.20
C ARG A 51 -14.09 -12.16 -12.30
N MET A 52 -14.32 -11.42 -11.21
CA MET A 52 -15.33 -11.74 -10.21
C MET A 52 -16.64 -10.96 -10.41
N ALA A 53 -16.61 -9.91 -11.23
CA ALA A 53 -17.75 -9.04 -11.44
C ALA A 53 -18.87 -9.77 -12.22
N PRO A 54 -20.12 -9.76 -11.72
CA PRO A 54 -21.26 -10.22 -12.51
C PRO A 54 -21.41 -9.42 -13.82
N PRO A 55 -21.95 -10.04 -14.89
CA PRO A 55 -22.16 -9.34 -16.14
C PRO A 55 -22.91 -8.00 -15.96
N GLY A 56 -22.41 -6.92 -16.55
CA GLY A 56 -22.99 -5.59 -16.48
C GLY A 56 -22.75 -4.80 -15.20
N ARG A 57 -22.10 -5.38 -14.16
CA ARG A 57 -21.85 -4.69 -12.88
C ARG A 57 -20.42 -4.18 -12.67
N MET A 58 -19.54 -4.38 -13.65
CA MET A 58 -18.14 -3.98 -13.54
C MET A 58 -17.96 -2.49 -13.24
N ALA A 59 -18.72 -1.62 -13.90
CA ALA A 59 -18.64 -0.16 -13.71
C ALA A 59 -19.01 0.25 -12.28
N ALA A 60 -20.06 -0.32 -11.70
CA ALA A 60 -20.48 -0.02 -10.33
C ALA A 60 -19.47 -0.52 -9.30
N LEU A 61 -18.91 -1.71 -9.51
CA LEU A 61 -17.90 -2.29 -8.60
C LEU A 61 -16.58 -1.52 -8.67
N SER A 62 -16.10 -1.19 -9.87
CA SER A 62 -14.88 -0.42 -10.03
C SER A 62 -15.04 1.02 -9.50
N GLY A 63 -16.19 1.66 -9.73
CA GLY A 63 -16.51 2.97 -9.18
C GLY A 63 -16.52 2.97 -7.65
N GLY A 64 -17.18 1.98 -7.05
CA GLY A 64 -17.19 1.80 -5.60
C GLY A 64 -15.78 1.59 -5.02
N ALA A 65 -14.98 0.73 -5.65
CA ALA A 65 -13.59 0.51 -5.25
C ALA A 65 -12.74 1.78 -5.34
N GLN A 66 -12.94 2.59 -6.39
CA GLN A 66 -12.23 3.86 -6.57
C GLN A 66 -12.54 4.88 -5.47
N VAL A 67 -13.77 4.94 -4.96
CA VAL A 67 -14.13 5.83 -3.85
C VAL A 67 -13.23 5.53 -2.64
N PHE A 68 -13.06 4.27 -2.26
CA PHE A 68 -12.17 3.89 -1.15
C PHE A 68 -10.69 4.19 -1.45
N THR A 69 -10.26 3.96 -2.69
CA THR A 69 -8.88 4.26 -3.11
C THR A 69 -8.58 5.75 -3.00
N PHE A 70 -9.46 6.60 -3.52
CA PHE A 70 -9.29 8.06 -3.45
C PHE A 70 -9.44 8.59 -2.03
N ALA A 71 -10.38 8.08 -1.25
CA ALA A 71 -10.51 8.44 0.15
C ALA A 71 -9.23 8.10 0.93
N GLY A 72 -8.66 6.92 0.73
CA GLY A 72 -7.37 6.53 1.30
C GLY A 72 -6.22 7.44 0.85
N GLY A 73 -6.20 7.79 -0.45
CA GLY A 73 -5.20 8.69 -1.03
C GLY A 73 -5.28 10.12 -0.49
N MET A 74 -6.46 10.57 -0.09
CA MET A 74 -6.64 11.88 0.54
C MET A 74 -6.33 11.85 2.05
N ILE A 75 -6.86 10.86 2.75
CA ILE A 75 -6.75 10.76 4.21
C ILE A 75 -5.35 10.29 4.63
N GLY A 76 -4.74 9.38 3.86
CA GLY A 76 -3.44 8.79 4.17
C GLY A 76 -2.33 9.81 4.41
N PRO A 77 -2.07 10.74 3.47
CA PRO A 77 -1.06 11.78 3.66
C PRO A 77 -1.34 12.70 4.85
N LEU A 78 -2.61 12.99 5.12
CA LEU A 78 -3.01 13.82 6.29
C LEU A 78 -2.68 13.09 7.60
N LEU A 79 -3.04 11.82 7.72
CA LEU A 79 -2.72 11.00 8.89
C LEU A 79 -1.22 10.82 9.05
N PHE A 80 -0.49 10.60 7.96
CA PHE A 80 0.96 10.48 7.98
C PHE A 80 1.61 11.79 8.47
N GLY A 81 1.20 12.93 7.91
CA GLY A 81 1.70 14.24 8.31
C GLY A 81 1.42 14.56 9.77
N GLU A 82 0.21 14.25 10.25
CA GLU A 82 -0.15 14.43 11.64
C GLU A 82 0.67 13.54 12.58
N LEU A 83 0.89 12.29 12.18
CA LEU A 83 1.73 11.37 12.93
C LEU A 83 3.18 11.85 13.03
N VAL A 84 3.74 12.37 11.94
CA VAL A 84 5.08 12.99 11.95
C VAL A 84 5.10 14.22 12.84
N ARG A 85 4.06 15.07 12.78
CA ARG A 85 3.94 16.28 13.60
C ARG A 85 3.94 15.97 15.10
N VAL A 86 3.16 14.95 15.50
CA VAL A 86 3.02 14.57 16.92
C VAL A 86 4.23 13.80 17.43
N SER A 87 4.79 12.90 16.62
CA SER A 87 5.91 12.04 17.04
C SER A 87 7.27 12.68 16.83
N GLY A 88 7.38 13.70 15.97
CA GLY A 88 8.66 14.29 15.54
C GLY A 88 9.54 13.33 14.75
N SER A 89 9.02 12.18 14.28
CA SER A 89 9.82 11.09 13.72
C SER A 89 9.22 10.53 12.42
N TYR A 90 9.89 10.79 11.30
CA TYR A 90 9.58 10.15 10.01
C TYR A 90 9.75 8.61 10.05
N PRO A 91 10.84 8.05 10.62
CA PRO A 91 11.00 6.60 10.72
C PRO A 91 9.83 5.90 11.40
N LEU A 92 9.32 6.48 12.49
CA LEU A 92 8.17 5.93 13.21
C LEU A 92 6.91 5.95 12.34
N ALA A 93 6.67 7.06 11.63
CA ALA A 93 5.52 7.17 10.73
C ALA A 93 5.57 6.13 9.60
N TYR A 94 6.72 5.97 8.95
CA TYR A 94 6.91 4.93 7.92
C TYR A 94 6.74 3.51 8.47
N ALA A 95 7.29 3.22 9.65
CA ALA A 95 7.14 1.91 10.28
C ALA A 95 5.68 1.57 10.60
N LEU A 96 4.92 2.51 11.14
CA LEU A 96 3.51 2.32 11.44
C LEU A 96 2.66 2.17 10.16
N PHE A 97 2.92 3.01 9.14
CA PHE A 97 2.21 2.90 7.87
C PHE A 97 2.56 1.62 7.09
N ALA A 98 3.75 1.05 7.28
CA ALA A 98 4.13 -0.23 6.68
C ALA A 98 3.30 -1.40 7.22
N LEU A 99 2.77 -1.30 8.44
CA LEU A 99 1.92 -2.35 9.02
C LEU A 99 0.60 -2.53 8.27
N LEU A 100 0.03 -1.48 7.70
CA LEU A 100 -1.24 -1.54 6.98
C LEU A 100 -1.18 -2.47 5.75
N PRO A 101 -0.29 -2.25 4.77
CA PRO A 101 -0.19 -3.13 3.60
C PRO A 101 0.29 -4.54 3.99
N ALA A 102 1.15 -4.69 4.99
CA ALA A 102 1.58 -5.99 5.49
C ALA A 102 0.42 -6.78 6.11
N ALA A 103 -0.41 -6.14 6.94
CA ALA A 103 -1.60 -6.75 7.51
C ALA A 103 -2.61 -7.16 6.42
N MET A 104 -2.89 -6.27 5.46
CA MET A 104 -3.78 -6.59 4.33
C MET A 104 -3.24 -7.73 3.47
N GLY A 105 -1.93 -7.79 3.23
CA GLY A 105 -1.28 -8.91 2.56
C GLY A 105 -1.53 -10.24 3.29
N THR A 106 -1.41 -10.26 4.62
CA THR A 106 -1.66 -11.47 5.44
C THR A 106 -3.13 -11.88 5.44
N VAL A 107 -4.06 -10.92 5.51
CA VAL A 107 -5.50 -11.18 5.42
C VAL A 107 -5.86 -11.83 4.08
N MET A 108 -5.36 -11.27 2.98
CA MET A 108 -5.60 -11.81 1.64
C MET A 108 -5.00 -13.21 1.47
N TRP A 109 -3.82 -13.45 2.03
CA TRP A 109 -3.20 -14.77 1.98
C TRP A 109 -3.99 -15.83 2.75
N ARG A 110 -4.50 -15.47 3.95
CA ARG A 110 -5.37 -16.37 4.75
C ARG A 110 -6.68 -16.64 4.04
N ALA A 111 -7.31 -15.63 3.46
CA ALA A 111 -8.55 -15.78 2.70
C ALA A 111 -8.38 -16.73 1.50
N HIS A 112 -7.24 -16.64 0.82
CA HIS A 112 -6.93 -17.53 -0.31
C HIS A 112 -6.75 -18.99 0.13
N ARG A 113 -6.11 -19.23 1.28
CA ARG A 113 -5.94 -20.58 1.82
C ARG A 113 -7.22 -21.19 2.38
N GLY A 114 -8.14 -20.37 2.88
CA GLY A 114 -9.43 -20.84 3.40
C GLY A 114 -10.42 -21.26 2.32
N ASN A 115 -10.18 -20.87 1.07
CA ASN A 115 -11.03 -21.20 -0.09
C ASN A 115 -10.41 -22.26 -1.03
N ALA A 116 -9.26 -22.80 -0.68
CA ALA A 116 -8.57 -23.87 -1.38
C ALA A 116 -8.73 -25.19 -0.65
#